data_5b377a7985ac05dc1d7ed08c3218620e
#
_entry.id   5b377a7985ac05dc1d7ed08c3218620e
#
_cell.length_a   1.000
_cell.length_b   1.000
_cell.length_c   1.000
_cell.angle_alpha   90.00
_cell.angle_beta   90.00
_cell.angle_gamma   90.00
#
_symmetry.space_group_name_H-M   'P 1'
#
loop_
_entity.id
_entity.type
_entity.pdbx_description
1 polymer ?
#
loop_
_entity_poly.entity_id
_entity_poly.type
_entity_poly.pdbx_seq_one_letter_code
_entity_poly.pdbx_strand_id
1 'polypeptide(L)'
;MVRTPVLVKLDGAKPDDEAAYMSECFGPVSFAVAIDSAADGVELLRRTVREKGAMTVGAYTTDEDVEQAIQEVCLEEAAQLSLNLTGGVYVNQTAAFSDFHGSGGNPAANSALCDGAFVANRFRVVEVRREA
;
A
#
# COMPACT_ATOMS: atom_id res chain seq x y z
N MET A 1 13.58 23.02 9.38
CA MET A 1 12.89 23.53 8.17
C MET A 1 11.56 22.79 8.09
N VAL A 2 10.44 23.49 8.16
CA VAL A 2 9.11 22.90 8.00
C VAL A 2 8.79 22.86 6.51
N ARG A 3 8.38 21.70 5.99
CA ARG A 3 7.95 21.53 4.59
C ARG A 3 6.43 21.36 4.58
N THR A 4 5.77 22.03 3.66
CA THR A 4 4.33 21.88 3.42
C THR A 4 4.06 20.57 2.69
N PRO A 5 3.06 19.77 3.12
CA PRO A 5 2.61 18.62 2.37
C PRO A 5 2.15 19.00 0.96
N VAL A 6 2.43 18.16 -0.01
CA VAL A 6 2.09 18.38 -1.42
C VAL A 6 1.23 17.23 -1.91
N LEU A 7 0.12 17.55 -2.56
CA LEU A 7 -0.70 16.61 -3.31
C LEU A 7 -0.58 16.93 -4.80
N VAL A 8 -0.08 15.98 -5.57
CA VAL A 8 0.08 16.10 -7.03
C VAL A 8 -1.02 15.29 -7.71
N LYS A 9 -1.78 15.93 -8.58
CA LYS A 9 -2.78 15.25 -9.42
C LYS A 9 -2.13 14.83 -10.74
N LEU A 10 -2.29 13.58 -11.08
CA LEU A 10 -1.72 12.94 -12.26
C LEU A 10 -2.79 12.18 -13.03
N ASP A 11 -2.50 11.88 -14.26
CA ASP A 11 -3.38 11.12 -15.17
C ASP A 11 -2.72 9.77 -15.47
N GLY A 12 -3.39 8.69 -15.10
CA GLY A 12 -2.86 7.33 -15.28
C GLY A 12 -2.65 6.91 -16.73
N ALA A 13 -3.32 7.59 -17.67
CA ALA A 13 -3.16 7.34 -19.09
C ALA A 13 -1.94 8.05 -19.72
N LYS A 14 -1.26 8.94 -18.99
CA LYS A 14 -0.13 9.69 -19.49
C LYS A 14 1.21 9.08 -19.09
N PRO A 15 2.06 8.69 -20.06
CA PRO A 15 3.37 8.10 -19.75
C PRO A 15 4.30 8.98 -18.93
N ASP A 16 4.26 10.29 -19.14
CA ASP A 16 5.10 11.24 -18.39
C ASP A 16 4.68 11.32 -16.92
N ASP A 17 3.38 11.22 -16.64
CA ASP A 17 2.83 11.16 -15.28
C ASP A 17 3.21 9.84 -14.59
N GLU A 18 3.28 8.74 -15.35
CA GLU A 18 3.68 7.43 -14.83
C GLU A 18 5.08 7.47 -14.23
N ALA A 19 6.04 8.08 -14.90
CA ALA A 19 7.39 8.21 -14.39
C ALA A 19 7.45 8.92 -13.03
N ALA A 20 6.51 9.83 -12.77
CA ALA A 20 6.43 10.55 -11.50
C ALA A 20 5.90 9.67 -10.36
N TYR A 21 4.73 9.03 -10.53
CA TYR A 21 4.13 8.25 -9.44
C TYR A 21 4.77 6.87 -9.25
N MET A 22 5.49 6.35 -10.23
CA MET A 22 6.30 5.13 -10.10
C MET A 22 7.70 5.41 -9.53
N SER A 23 8.00 6.63 -9.13
CA SER A 23 9.27 6.99 -8.50
C SER A 23 9.08 7.25 -7.01
N GLU A 24 9.96 6.68 -6.19
CA GLU A 24 9.92 6.93 -4.76
C GLU A 24 10.31 8.37 -4.44
N CYS A 25 9.46 9.05 -3.66
CA CYS A 25 9.67 10.44 -3.24
C CYS A 25 9.74 10.52 -1.72
N PHE A 26 10.90 10.84 -1.18
CA PHE A 26 11.03 11.09 0.25
C PHE A 26 10.55 12.48 0.63
N GLY A 27 9.49 12.53 1.41
CA GLY A 27 8.90 13.76 1.93
C GLY A 27 7.38 13.66 2.04
N PRO A 28 6.71 14.73 2.48
CA PRO A 28 5.26 14.77 2.59
C PRO A 28 4.62 15.01 1.21
N VAL A 29 4.82 14.07 0.30
CA VAL A 29 4.30 14.09 -1.07
C VAL A 29 3.31 12.96 -1.25
N SER A 30 2.16 13.26 -1.82
CA SER A 30 1.14 12.29 -2.21
C SER A 30 0.76 12.48 -3.68
N PHE A 31 0.52 11.40 -4.36
CA PHE A 31 0.02 11.39 -5.73
C PHE A 31 -1.46 10.96 -5.74
N ALA A 32 -2.28 11.68 -6.49
CA ALA A 32 -3.64 11.29 -6.83
C ALA A 32 -3.70 11.02 -8.33
N VAL A 33 -3.77 9.75 -8.69
CA VAL A 33 -3.76 9.30 -10.08
C VAL A 33 -5.17 8.97 -10.51
N ALA A 34 -5.65 9.67 -11.56
CA ALA A 34 -6.94 9.36 -12.16
C ALA A 34 -6.79 8.12 -13.06
N ILE A 35 -7.79 7.24 -12.99
CA ILE A 35 -7.88 5.98 -13.76
C ILE A 35 -9.25 5.89 -14.43
N ASP A 36 -9.33 5.19 -15.56
CA ASP A 36 -10.56 5.09 -16.35
C ASP A 36 -11.53 4.02 -15.82
N SER A 37 -11.02 2.99 -15.17
CA SER A 37 -11.83 1.91 -14.61
C SER A 37 -11.24 1.34 -13.31
N ALA A 38 -12.08 0.64 -12.53
CA ALA A 38 -11.62 -0.10 -11.35
C ALA A 38 -10.60 -1.17 -11.72
N ALA A 39 -10.76 -1.83 -12.86
CA ALA A 39 -9.82 -2.83 -13.36
C ALA A 39 -8.43 -2.24 -13.62
N ASP A 40 -8.36 -1.07 -14.23
CA ASP A 40 -7.10 -0.35 -14.44
C ASP A 40 -6.45 0.05 -13.11
N GLY A 41 -7.27 0.42 -12.13
CA GLY A 41 -6.80 0.74 -10.78
C GLY A 41 -6.20 -0.47 -10.06
N VAL A 42 -6.85 -1.63 -10.17
CA VAL A 42 -6.35 -2.88 -9.59
C VAL A 42 -5.04 -3.32 -10.26
N GLU A 43 -4.93 -3.18 -11.58
CA GLU A 43 -3.70 -3.51 -12.29
C GLU A 43 -2.56 -2.51 -11.96
N LEU A 44 -2.87 -1.23 -11.84
CA LEU A 44 -1.90 -0.24 -11.38
C LEU A 44 -1.42 -0.55 -9.95
N LEU A 45 -2.32 -0.93 -9.05
CA LEU A 45 -1.98 -1.38 -7.70
C LEU A 45 -1.04 -2.58 -7.76
N ARG A 46 -1.39 -3.63 -8.51
CA ARG A 46 -0.57 -4.84 -8.69
C ARG A 46 0.85 -4.49 -9.12
N ARG A 47 0.96 -3.71 -10.18
CA ARG A 47 2.24 -3.31 -10.75
C ARG A 47 3.06 -2.46 -9.75
N THR A 48 2.43 -1.51 -9.09
CA THR A 48 3.09 -0.64 -8.11
C THR A 48 3.64 -1.44 -6.94
N VAL A 49 2.84 -2.33 -6.36
CA VAL A 49 3.28 -3.16 -5.22
C VAL A 49 4.38 -4.12 -5.64
N ARG A 50 4.26 -4.75 -6.81
CA ARG A 50 5.27 -5.68 -7.34
C ARG A 50 6.60 -5.01 -7.62
N GLU A 51 6.60 -3.84 -8.23
CA GLU A 51 7.83 -3.17 -8.67
C GLU A 51 8.48 -2.31 -7.59
N LYS A 52 7.67 -1.72 -6.71
CA LYS A 52 8.14 -0.72 -5.73
C LYS A 52 7.94 -1.16 -4.29
N GLY A 53 7.11 -2.16 -4.06
CA GLY A 53 6.67 -2.56 -2.74
C GLY A 53 5.61 -1.63 -2.15
N ALA A 54 4.97 -2.10 -1.09
CA ALA A 54 4.08 -1.28 -0.27
C ALA A 54 4.09 -1.78 1.18
N MET A 55 3.98 -0.87 2.13
CA MET A 55 3.81 -1.25 3.53
C MET A 55 2.36 -1.66 3.80
N THR A 56 1.42 -0.97 3.19
CA THR A 56 -0.01 -1.23 3.35
C THR A 56 -0.79 -0.69 2.15
N VAL A 57 -1.92 -1.31 1.91
CA VAL A 57 -2.91 -0.89 0.92
C VAL A 57 -4.17 -0.47 1.67
N GLY A 58 -4.72 0.68 1.33
CA GLY A 58 -6.05 1.11 1.77
C GLY A 58 -6.99 1.11 0.58
N ALA A 59 -8.14 0.45 0.71
CA ALA A 59 -9.15 0.45 -0.33
C ALA A 59 -10.51 0.89 0.22
N TYR A 60 -11.24 1.63 -0.60
CA TYR A 60 -12.57 2.14 -0.30
C TYR A 60 -13.49 1.80 -1.46
N THR A 61 -14.36 0.83 -1.28
CA THR A 61 -15.31 0.36 -2.30
C THR A 61 -16.52 -0.28 -1.65
N THR A 62 -17.64 -0.24 -2.35
CA THR A 62 -18.87 -0.99 -2.03
C THR A 62 -19.15 -2.08 -3.05
N ASP A 63 -18.27 -2.25 -4.03
CA ASP A 63 -18.34 -3.25 -5.09
C ASP A 63 -17.54 -4.49 -4.64
N GLU A 64 -18.25 -5.60 -4.48
CA GLU A 64 -17.67 -6.86 -3.99
C GLU A 64 -16.65 -7.45 -4.98
N ASP A 65 -16.84 -7.28 -6.29
CA ASP A 65 -15.90 -7.78 -7.30
C ASP A 65 -14.59 -7.00 -7.24
N VAL A 66 -14.67 -5.69 -7.03
CA VAL A 66 -13.48 -4.83 -6.84
C VAL A 66 -12.77 -5.18 -5.54
N GLU A 67 -13.53 -5.39 -4.45
CA GLU A 67 -12.96 -5.81 -3.17
C GLU A 67 -12.17 -7.11 -3.33
N GLN A 68 -12.77 -8.12 -3.96
CA GLN A 68 -12.13 -9.41 -4.18
C GLN A 68 -10.86 -9.26 -5.02
N ALA A 69 -10.92 -8.51 -6.10
CA ALA A 69 -9.76 -8.28 -6.97
C ALA A 69 -8.59 -7.61 -6.23
N ILE A 70 -8.87 -6.65 -5.36
CA ILE A 70 -7.85 -6.01 -4.52
C ILE A 70 -7.27 -6.99 -3.50
N GLN A 71 -8.12 -7.83 -2.86
CA GLN A 71 -7.65 -8.85 -1.93
C GLN A 71 -6.71 -9.85 -2.62
N GLU A 72 -7.04 -10.29 -3.83
CA GLU A 72 -6.19 -11.19 -4.63
C GLU A 72 -4.81 -10.57 -4.88
N VAL A 73 -4.76 -9.30 -5.31
CA VAL A 73 -3.49 -8.59 -5.48
C VAL A 73 -2.69 -8.53 -4.18
N CYS A 74 -3.34 -8.18 -3.07
CA CYS A 74 -2.65 -8.08 -1.79
C CYS A 74 -2.11 -9.44 -1.30
N LEU A 75 -2.81 -10.54 -1.59
CA LEU A 75 -2.34 -11.88 -1.29
C LEU A 75 -1.13 -12.27 -2.16
N GLU A 76 -1.20 -12.00 -3.46
CA GLU A 76 -0.12 -12.31 -4.41
C GLU A 76 1.18 -11.54 -4.09
N GLU A 77 1.04 -10.27 -3.75
CA GLU A 77 2.17 -9.35 -3.55
C GLU A 77 2.56 -9.19 -2.05
N ALA A 78 1.95 -9.96 -1.17
CA ALA A 78 2.18 -9.93 0.28
C ALA A 78 2.01 -8.54 0.92
N ALA A 79 1.04 -7.75 0.47
CA ALA A 79 0.70 -6.44 0.99
C ALA A 79 -0.45 -6.50 2.01
N GLN A 80 -0.31 -5.78 3.12
CA GLN A 80 -1.38 -5.68 4.11
C GLN A 80 -2.54 -4.84 3.58
N LEU A 81 -3.79 -5.21 3.87
CA LEU A 81 -4.97 -4.56 3.33
C LEU A 81 -5.89 -4.01 4.42
N SER A 82 -6.31 -2.77 4.27
CA SER A 82 -7.37 -2.13 5.04
C SER A 82 -8.54 -1.77 4.12
N LEU A 83 -9.71 -2.33 4.38
CA LEU A 83 -10.93 -2.12 3.59
C LEU A 83 -11.90 -1.19 4.33
N ASN A 84 -12.26 -0.09 3.69
CA ASN A 84 -13.25 0.88 4.16
C ASN A 84 -12.96 1.47 5.56
N LEU A 85 -11.73 1.37 6.05
CA LEU A 85 -11.32 1.90 7.34
C LEU A 85 -10.98 3.38 7.24
N THR A 86 -11.44 4.16 8.21
CA THR A 86 -11.25 5.62 8.28
C THR A 86 -10.65 6.04 9.63
N GLY A 87 -10.33 7.33 9.76
CA GLY A 87 -9.82 7.90 11.02
C GLY A 87 -8.40 7.47 11.36
N GLY A 88 -8.17 7.15 12.62
CA GLY A 88 -6.85 6.84 13.15
C GLY A 88 -6.35 5.41 12.90
N VAL A 89 -6.91 4.68 11.95
CA VAL A 89 -6.58 3.27 11.68
C VAL A 89 -5.09 3.03 11.42
N TYR A 90 -4.43 3.95 10.75
CA TYR A 90 -3.00 3.85 10.42
C TYR A 90 -2.06 4.22 11.58
N VAL A 91 -2.58 4.78 12.66
CA VAL A 91 -1.81 5.07 13.87
C VAL A 91 -2.10 4.10 15.02
N ASN A 92 -2.99 3.15 14.81
CA ASN A 92 -3.31 2.13 15.80
C ASN A 92 -2.22 1.06 15.82
N GLN A 93 -1.37 1.10 16.81
CA GLN A 93 -0.23 0.20 17.00
C GLN A 93 -0.64 -1.26 17.18
N THR A 94 -1.84 -1.55 17.67
CA THR A 94 -2.32 -2.95 17.80
C THR A 94 -2.52 -3.62 16.45
N ALA A 95 -2.66 -2.83 15.41
CA ALA A 95 -2.72 -3.33 14.03
C ALA A 95 -1.34 -3.65 13.45
N ALA A 96 -0.29 -3.13 14.04
CA ALA A 96 1.10 -3.34 13.66
C ALA A 96 1.46 -3.01 12.20
N PHE A 97 0.61 -2.33 11.46
CA PHE A 97 0.89 -2.00 10.06
C PHE A 97 1.96 -0.94 9.92
N SER A 98 2.01 0.00 10.85
CA SER A 98 3.00 1.08 10.87
C SER A 98 4.42 0.60 11.18
N ASP A 99 4.56 -0.55 11.82
CA ASP A 99 5.87 -1.08 12.22
C ASP A 99 6.55 -1.90 11.13
N PHE A 100 5.93 -2.03 9.97
CA PHE A 100 6.42 -2.84 8.86
C PHE A 100 7.37 -2.10 7.90
N HIS A 101 8.18 -1.19 8.39
CA HIS A 101 9.24 -0.57 7.57
C HIS A 101 10.22 -1.58 6.98
N GLY A 102 10.32 -2.75 7.56
CA GLY A 102 11.11 -3.85 7.03
C GLY A 102 10.38 -4.72 6.03
N SER A 103 9.11 -4.49 5.74
CA SER A 103 8.35 -5.25 4.74
C SER A 103 8.62 -4.73 3.33
N GLY A 104 8.18 -5.46 2.34
CA GLY A 104 8.44 -5.09 0.95
C GLY A 104 9.92 -5.19 0.59
N GLY A 105 10.49 -4.11 0.11
CA GLY A 105 11.85 -4.11 -0.43
C GLY A 105 12.99 -4.16 0.59
N ASN A 106 12.71 -3.98 1.87
CA ASN A 106 13.77 -3.98 2.90
C ASN A 106 13.41 -4.86 4.11
N PRO A 107 13.49 -6.17 3.99
CA PRO A 107 13.23 -7.09 5.09
C PRO A 107 14.25 -6.98 6.23
N ALA A 108 15.41 -6.37 5.98
CA ALA A 108 16.47 -6.23 6.96
C ALA A 108 16.32 -5.03 7.89
N ALA A 109 15.36 -4.11 7.68
CA ALA A 109 15.21 -2.93 8.52
C ALA A 109 14.99 -3.29 10.01
N ASN A 110 13.85 -3.02 10.58
CA ASN A 110 13.63 -3.29 12.00
C ASN A 110 13.52 -4.79 12.36
N SER A 111 13.35 -5.64 11.37
CA SER A 111 13.16 -7.08 11.57
C SER A 111 14.47 -7.86 11.79
N ALA A 112 15.60 -7.30 11.44
CA ALA A 112 16.90 -8.00 11.49
C ALA A 112 17.32 -8.43 12.91
N LEU A 113 16.78 -7.80 13.94
CA LEU A 113 17.05 -8.10 15.36
C LEU A 113 15.88 -8.84 16.04
N CYS A 114 14.85 -9.21 15.29
CA CYS A 114 13.71 -9.93 15.82
C CYS A 114 13.91 -11.44 15.72
N ASP A 115 13.13 -12.22 16.47
CA ASP A 115 13.17 -13.67 16.29
C ASP A 115 12.59 -14.08 14.91
N GLY A 116 13.06 -15.23 14.42
CA GLY A 116 12.70 -15.69 13.09
C GLY A 116 11.21 -16.00 12.90
N ALA A 117 10.48 -16.31 13.97
CA ALA A 117 9.03 -16.56 13.90
C ALA A 117 8.26 -15.27 13.63
N PHE A 118 8.65 -14.18 14.26
CA PHE A 118 8.07 -12.87 14.03
C PHE A 118 8.32 -12.41 12.58
N VAL A 119 9.54 -12.54 12.10
CA VAL A 119 9.90 -12.17 10.72
C VAL A 119 9.13 -13.03 9.71
N ALA A 120 9.04 -14.34 9.94
CA ALA A 120 8.31 -15.24 9.05
C ALA A 120 6.83 -14.90 8.95
N ASN A 121 6.19 -14.53 10.04
CA ASN A 121 4.79 -14.10 10.05
C ASN A 121 4.58 -12.83 9.23
N ARG A 122 5.50 -11.87 9.31
CA ARG A 122 5.40 -10.61 8.56
C ARG A 122 5.38 -10.81 7.04
N PHE A 123 6.09 -11.82 6.55
CA PHE A 123 6.24 -12.05 5.11
C PHE A 123 5.36 -13.19 4.56
N ARG A 124 4.64 -13.89 5.41
CA ARG A 124 3.79 -15.03 5.01
C ARG A 124 2.33 -14.85 5.31
N VAL A 125 1.97 -13.85 6.11
CA VAL A 125 0.59 -13.59 6.51
C VAL A 125 0.19 -12.22 6.01
N VAL A 126 -0.85 -12.19 5.20
CA VAL A 126 -1.52 -10.96 4.79
C VAL A 126 -2.73 -10.78 5.70
N GLU A 127 -2.77 -9.65 6.39
CA GLU A 127 -3.92 -9.27 7.20
C GLU A 127 -4.86 -8.41 6.38
N VAL A 128 -6.15 -8.77 6.39
CA VAL A 128 -7.23 -7.96 5.82
C VAL A 128 -8.06 -7.40 6.97
N ARG A 129 -8.15 -6.11 7.05
CA ARG A 129 -8.92 -5.37 8.06
C ARG A 129 -10.09 -4.69 7.39
N ARG A 130 -11.27 -4.84 7.99
CA ARG A 130 -12.48 -4.13 7.53
C ARG A 130 -13.30 -3.62 8.70
N GLU A 131 -14.10 -2.62 8.45
CA GLU A 131 -15.15 -2.22 9.37
C GLU A 131 -16.24 -3.29 9.41
N ALA A 132 -16.76 -3.61 10.60
CA ALA A 132 -17.78 -4.62 10.83
C ALA A 132 -19.20 -4.09 10.52
#